data_cf2b48a7a43f7cdff6d2ac78a10836db
#
_entry.id   cf2b48a7a43f7cdff6d2ac78a10836db
#
_cell.length_a   1.000
_cell.length_b   1.000
_cell.length_c   1.000
_cell.angle_alpha   90.00
_cell.angle_beta   90.00
_cell.angle_gamma   90.00
#
_symmetry.space_group_name_H-M   'P 1'
#
loop_
_entity.id
_entity.type
_entity.pdbx_description
1 polymer ?
#
loop_
_entity_poly.entity_id
_entity_poly.type
_entity_poly.pdbx_seq_one_letter_code
_entity_poly.pdbx_strand_id
1 'polypeptide(L)'
;GWHAEVAAAGPYDAIVSRFAIHHIPDEDKWALYGAVLGWLAPGGLFINIEHVAPASDLYHQAHEALMIHGIMAAQGDEVDAERVAATYRARQDSGANILAPVEDQLAWLRELGFVDVDCAFKAFELAVFAGRRPSS
;
A
#
# COMPACT_ATOMS: atom_id res chain seq x y z
N GLY A 1 -6.06 10.42 20.98
CA GLY A 1 -5.05 9.78 20.17
C GLY A 1 -4.94 10.44 18.79
N TRP A 2 -3.98 10.05 18.00
CA TRP A 2 -3.70 10.68 16.70
C TRP A 2 -4.90 10.71 15.73
N HIS A 3 -5.79 9.73 15.76
CA HIS A 3 -7.03 9.73 14.96
C HIS A 3 -7.92 10.95 15.28
N ALA A 4 -8.05 11.29 16.55
CA ALA A 4 -8.83 12.45 16.97
C ALA A 4 -8.17 13.77 16.55
N GLU A 5 -6.84 13.83 16.59
CA GLU A 5 -6.08 15.00 16.14
C GLU A 5 -6.22 15.21 14.63
N VAL A 6 -6.13 14.11 13.85
CA VAL A 6 -6.34 14.16 12.39
C VAL A 6 -7.76 14.60 12.08
N ALA A 7 -8.77 14.03 12.75
CA ALA A 7 -10.16 14.41 12.56
C ALA A 7 -10.43 15.89 12.88
N ALA A 8 -9.81 16.40 13.95
CA ALA A 8 -9.96 17.79 14.37
C ALA A 8 -9.33 18.81 13.43
N ALA A 9 -8.26 18.42 12.73
CA ALA A 9 -7.56 19.27 11.78
C ALA A 9 -8.17 19.28 10.36
N GLY A 10 -9.08 18.33 10.08
CA GLY A 10 -9.80 18.24 8.79
C GLY A 10 -11.01 19.18 8.68
N PRO A 11 -11.83 18.99 7.64
CA PRO A 11 -11.71 17.96 6.60
C PRO A 11 -10.58 18.22 5.60
N TYR A 12 -10.13 17.15 4.93
CA TYR A 12 -9.02 17.22 3.98
C TYR A 12 -9.48 17.05 2.53
N ASP A 13 -8.89 17.79 1.61
CA ASP A 13 -9.13 17.63 0.17
C ASP A 13 -8.41 16.41 -0.41
N ALA A 14 -7.30 16.03 0.20
CA ALA A 14 -6.55 14.84 -0.17
C ALA A 14 -5.85 14.23 1.05
N ILE A 15 -5.83 12.91 1.09
CA ILE A 15 -5.05 12.11 2.05
C ILE A 15 -4.20 11.13 1.26
N VAL A 16 -2.90 11.13 1.52
CA VAL A 16 -1.96 10.23 0.84
C VAL A 16 -1.24 9.38 1.89
N SER A 17 -1.22 8.08 1.65
CA SER A 17 -0.40 7.13 2.40
C SER A 17 0.66 6.51 1.50
N ARG A 18 1.86 6.31 2.03
CA ARG A 18 2.96 5.70 1.31
C ARG A 18 3.67 4.68 2.19
N PHE A 19 3.60 3.40 1.78
CA PHE A 19 4.31 2.28 2.43
C PHE A 19 4.14 2.21 3.95
N ALA A 20 2.92 2.47 4.45
CA ALA A 20 2.62 2.51 5.87
C ALA A 20 1.55 1.49 6.28
N ILE A 21 0.52 1.33 5.50
CA ILE A 21 -0.69 0.57 5.89
C ILE A 21 -0.45 -0.95 5.82
N HIS A 22 0.51 -1.43 5.05
CA HIS A 22 0.84 -2.86 4.95
C HIS A 22 1.46 -3.47 6.23
N HIS A 23 1.65 -2.68 7.27
CA HIS A 23 2.17 -3.17 8.55
C HIS A 23 1.08 -3.53 9.57
N ILE A 24 -0.18 -3.24 9.28
CA ILE A 24 -1.29 -3.51 10.21
C ILE A 24 -2.18 -4.65 9.70
N PRO A 25 -2.91 -5.35 10.60
CA PRO A 25 -3.85 -6.40 10.21
C PRO A 25 -4.94 -5.92 9.24
N ASP A 26 -5.53 -6.83 8.48
CA ASP A 26 -6.53 -6.48 7.45
C ASP A 26 -7.78 -5.83 8.03
N GLU A 27 -8.22 -6.26 9.19
CA GLU A 27 -9.32 -5.62 9.92
C GLU A 27 -9.03 -4.18 10.31
N ASP A 28 -7.78 -3.89 10.69
CA ASP A 28 -7.33 -2.54 11.01
C ASP A 28 -7.14 -1.69 9.74
N LYS A 29 -6.72 -2.29 8.63
CA LYS A 29 -6.70 -1.62 7.33
C LYS A 29 -8.10 -1.16 6.93
N TRP A 30 -9.07 -2.06 7.03
CA TRP A 30 -10.47 -1.76 6.71
C TRP A 30 -11.01 -0.64 7.60
N ALA A 31 -10.77 -0.70 8.90
CA ALA A 31 -11.18 0.33 9.85
C ALA A 31 -10.51 1.68 9.56
N LEU A 32 -9.22 1.66 9.21
CA LEU A 32 -8.47 2.87 8.84
C LEU A 32 -9.03 3.51 7.56
N TYR A 33 -9.34 2.72 6.55
CA TYR A 33 -9.97 3.24 5.32
C TYR A 33 -11.32 3.88 5.60
N GLY A 34 -12.12 3.33 6.51
CA GLY A 34 -13.35 3.94 6.97
C GLY A 34 -13.14 5.28 7.67
N ALA A 35 -12.11 5.38 8.51
CA ALA A 35 -11.73 6.63 9.17
C ALA A 35 -11.26 7.68 8.14
N VAL A 36 -10.45 7.28 7.18
CA VAL A 36 -9.98 8.16 6.08
C VAL A 36 -11.15 8.75 5.31
N LEU A 37 -12.16 7.93 4.98
CA LEU A 37 -13.37 8.41 4.31
C LEU A 37 -14.04 9.52 5.13
N GLY A 38 -14.14 9.34 6.44
CA GLY A 38 -14.71 10.33 7.35
C GLY A 38 -13.92 11.64 7.45
N TRP A 39 -12.60 11.58 7.29
CA TRP A 39 -11.72 12.76 7.37
C TRP A 39 -11.67 13.56 6.07
N LEU A 40 -12.00 12.95 4.93
CA LEU A 40 -12.02 13.64 3.64
C LEU A 40 -13.17 14.63 3.55
N ALA A 41 -12.94 15.75 2.91
CA ALA A 41 -14.00 16.63 2.45
C ALA A 41 -14.85 15.94 1.38
N PRO A 42 -16.13 16.35 1.18
CA PRO A 42 -16.90 15.87 0.03
C PRO A 42 -16.13 16.06 -1.28
N GLY A 43 -16.01 15.00 -2.08
CA GLY A 43 -15.18 14.98 -3.30
C GLY A 43 -13.68 14.82 -3.06
N GLY A 44 -13.23 14.73 -1.81
CA GLY A 44 -11.83 14.55 -1.46
C GLY A 44 -11.24 13.22 -1.91
N LEU A 45 -9.94 13.16 -2.14
CA LEU A 45 -9.23 12.03 -2.73
C LEU A 45 -8.36 11.32 -1.69
N PHE A 46 -8.46 10.01 -1.62
CA PHE A 46 -7.50 9.15 -0.92
C PHE A 46 -6.61 8.43 -1.93
N ILE A 47 -5.30 8.49 -1.73
CA ILE A 47 -4.31 7.77 -2.54
C ILE A 47 -3.46 6.91 -1.62
N ASN A 48 -3.33 5.62 -1.93
CA ASN A 48 -2.42 4.72 -1.24
C ASN A 48 -1.35 4.19 -2.20
N ILE A 49 -0.09 4.45 -1.88
CA ILE A 49 1.08 3.89 -2.55
C ILE A 49 1.56 2.76 -1.66
N GLU A 50 1.40 1.51 -2.10
CA GLU A 50 1.41 0.39 -1.19
C GLU A 50 2.14 -0.84 -1.70
N HIS A 51 2.67 -1.61 -0.75
CA HIS A 51 3.12 -2.98 -0.96
C HIS A 51 1.92 -3.91 -0.75
N VAL A 52 1.51 -4.61 -1.79
CA VAL A 52 0.33 -5.50 -1.79
C VAL A 52 0.74 -6.95 -1.93
N ALA A 53 -0.14 -7.87 -1.54
CA ALA A 53 0.13 -9.29 -1.64
C ALA A 53 0.26 -9.73 -3.11
N PRO A 54 1.20 -10.63 -3.42
CA PRO A 54 1.32 -11.19 -4.77
C PRO A 54 0.12 -12.07 -5.12
N ALA A 55 -0.20 -12.13 -6.41
CA ALA A 55 -1.29 -12.97 -6.91
C ALA A 55 -0.96 -14.47 -6.83
N SER A 56 0.33 -14.83 -6.86
CA SER A 56 0.82 -16.21 -6.79
C SER A 56 2.31 -16.23 -6.47
N ASP A 57 2.84 -17.43 -6.18
CA ASP A 57 4.28 -17.63 -5.96
C ASP A 57 5.13 -17.20 -7.16
N LEU A 58 4.63 -17.40 -8.37
CA LEU A 58 5.30 -16.94 -9.58
C LEU A 58 5.51 -15.43 -9.58
N TYR A 59 4.46 -14.68 -9.26
CA TYR A 59 4.54 -13.21 -9.20
C TYR A 59 5.38 -12.73 -8.02
N HIS A 60 5.36 -13.45 -6.89
CA HIS A 60 6.25 -13.16 -5.76
C HIS A 60 7.71 -13.31 -6.14
N GLN A 61 8.08 -14.40 -6.81
CA GLN A 61 9.45 -14.65 -7.28
C GLN A 61 9.89 -13.59 -8.31
N ALA A 62 9.00 -13.21 -9.23
CA ALA A 62 9.30 -12.18 -10.21
C ALA A 62 9.51 -10.81 -9.56
N HIS A 63 8.70 -10.46 -8.57
CA HIS A 63 8.87 -9.23 -7.80
C HIS A 63 10.20 -9.21 -7.04
N GLU A 64 10.52 -10.30 -6.34
CA GLU A 64 11.78 -10.44 -5.60
C GLU A 64 12.99 -10.29 -6.54
N ALA A 65 12.96 -10.95 -7.70
CA ALA A 65 14.01 -10.83 -8.69
C ALA A 65 14.19 -9.40 -9.21
N LEU A 66 13.08 -8.71 -9.46
CA LEU A 66 13.10 -7.31 -9.89
C LEU A 66 13.70 -6.39 -8.82
N MET A 67 13.33 -6.58 -7.57
CA MET A 67 13.82 -5.76 -6.46
C MET A 67 15.31 -5.99 -6.21
N ILE A 68 15.75 -7.25 -6.19
CA ILE A 68 17.16 -7.62 -6.02
C ILE A 68 18.01 -7.05 -7.18
N HIS A 69 17.54 -7.20 -8.42
CA HIS A 69 18.20 -6.65 -9.58
C HIS A 69 18.35 -5.12 -9.50
N GLY A 70 17.30 -4.44 -9.07
CA GLY A 70 17.30 -2.98 -8.87
C GLY A 70 18.31 -2.53 -7.81
N ILE A 71 18.40 -3.25 -6.68
CA ILE A 71 19.36 -2.98 -5.62
C ILE A 71 20.79 -3.17 -6.14
N MET A 72 21.03 -4.27 -6.86
CA MET A 72 22.35 -4.55 -7.44
C MET A 72 22.78 -3.47 -8.45
N ALA A 73 21.87 -3.05 -9.32
CA ALA A 73 22.13 -1.98 -10.28
C ALA A 73 22.47 -0.64 -9.60
N ALA A 74 21.81 -0.34 -8.47
CA ALA A 74 22.09 0.87 -7.70
C ALA A 74 23.41 0.83 -6.94
N GLN A 75 23.91 -0.35 -6.56
CA GLN A 75 25.14 -0.54 -5.79
C GLN A 75 26.40 -0.71 -6.68
N GLY A 76 26.23 -0.95 -7.99
CA GLY A 76 27.32 -1.12 -8.96
C GLY A 76 27.80 -2.56 -9.11
N ASP A 77 28.82 -2.76 -9.97
CA ASP A 77 29.24 -4.07 -10.47
C ASP A 77 30.00 -4.95 -9.45
N GLU A 78 30.43 -4.41 -8.32
CA GLU A 78 31.22 -5.14 -7.32
C GLU A 78 30.37 -5.77 -6.20
N VAL A 79 29.08 -5.95 -6.42
CA VAL A 79 28.15 -6.43 -5.40
C VAL A 79 27.98 -7.94 -5.49
N ASP A 80 28.07 -8.62 -4.35
CA ASP A 80 27.72 -10.02 -4.22
C ASP A 80 26.20 -10.20 -4.30
N ALA A 81 25.74 -10.80 -5.41
CA ALA A 81 24.32 -11.04 -5.68
C ALA A 81 23.64 -11.91 -4.59
N GLU A 82 24.34 -12.93 -4.10
CA GLU A 82 23.80 -13.81 -3.04
C GLU A 82 23.61 -13.04 -1.72
N ARG A 83 24.54 -12.16 -1.39
CA ARG A 83 24.44 -11.34 -0.19
C ARG A 83 23.29 -10.33 -0.28
N VAL A 84 23.12 -9.69 -1.43
CA VAL A 84 21.99 -8.76 -1.67
C VAL A 84 20.66 -9.50 -1.55
N ALA A 85 20.54 -10.66 -2.17
CA ALA A 85 19.35 -11.49 -2.10
C ALA A 85 19.04 -11.93 -0.66
N ALA A 86 20.04 -12.40 0.07
CA ALA A 86 19.87 -12.82 1.47
C ALA A 86 19.44 -11.65 2.36
N THR A 87 20.03 -10.48 2.19
CA THR A 87 19.67 -9.27 2.95
C THR A 87 18.26 -8.82 2.64
N TYR A 88 17.87 -8.82 1.36
CA TYR A 88 16.52 -8.47 0.95
C TYR A 88 15.48 -9.43 1.56
N ARG A 89 15.69 -10.73 1.45
CA ARG A 89 14.78 -11.74 2.01
C ARG A 89 14.66 -11.64 3.52
N ALA A 90 15.77 -11.43 4.23
CA ALA A 90 15.75 -11.25 5.68
C ALA A 90 14.89 -10.04 6.12
N ARG A 91 14.90 -8.95 5.37
CA ARG A 91 14.04 -7.79 5.63
C ARG A 91 12.57 -8.11 5.40
N GLN A 92 12.23 -8.83 4.33
CA GLN A 92 10.86 -9.20 4.01
C GLN A 92 10.30 -10.22 5.03
N ASP A 93 11.14 -11.14 5.48
CA ASP A 93 10.78 -12.20 6.42
C ASP A 93 10.77 -11.73 7.90
N SER A 94 11.05 -10.47 8.16
CA SER A 94 11.08 -9.93 9.53
C SER A 94 9.73 -9.90 10.26
N GLY A 95 8.64 -10.30 9.59
CA GLY A 95 7.29 -10.32 10.13
C GLY A 95 6.63 -8.95 10.25
N ALA A 96 7.26 -7.90 9.72
CA ALA A 96 6.73 -6.54 9.76
C ALA A 96 5.64 -6.29 8.71
N ASN A 97 5.52 -7.15 7.69
CA ASN A 97 4.59 -6.97 6.59
C ASN A 97 3.36 -7.89 6.76
N ILE A 98 2.19 -7.30 6.68
CA ILE A 98 0.90 -7.99 6.63
C ILE A 98 0.23 -7.55 5.33
N LEU A 99 0.57 -8.23 4.24
CA LEU A 99 0.16 -7.85 2.90
C LEU A 99 -1.28 -8.30 2.62
N ALA A 100 -2.04 -7.44 1.96
CA ALA A 100 -3.36 -7.78 1.43
C ALA A 100 -3.37 -7.62 -0.09
N PRO A 101 -4.10 -8.48 -0.83
CA PRO A 101 -4.27 -8.31 -2.27
C PRO A 101 -4.87 -6.94 -2.60
N VAL A 102 -4.40 -6.31 -3.68
CA VAL A 102 -4.95 -5.02 -4.09
C VAL A 102 -6.44 -5.11 -4.40
N GLU A 103 -6.87 -6.21 -4.99
CA GLU A 103 -8.30 -6.43 -5.34
C GLU A 103 -9.20 -6.42 -4.10
N ASP A 104 -8.75 -7.04 -3.00
CA ASP A 104 -9.49 -7.01 -1.72
C ASP A 104 -9.55 -5.59 -1.18
N GLN A 105 -8.47 -4.84 -1.23
CA GLN A 105 -8.41 -3.47 -0.75
C GLN A 105 -9.31 -2.54 -1.58
N LEU A 106 -9.36 -2.71 -2.90
CA LEU A 106 -10.30 -1.98 -3.75
C LEU A 106 -11.76 -2.31 -3.41
N ALA A 107 -12.06 -3.58 -3.14
CA ALA A 107 -13.39 -4.00 -2.71
C ALA A 107 -13.77 -3.36 -1.37
N TRP A 108 -12.85 -3.33 -0.39
CA TRP A 108 -13.08 -2.66 0.90
C TRP A 108 -13.38 -1.17 0.73
N LEU A 109 -12.65 -0.47 -0.12
CA LEU A 109 -12.91 0.94 -0.39
C LEU A 109 -14.33 1.16 -0.94
N ARG A 110 -14.75 0.31 -1.88
CA ARG A 110 -16.11 0.37 -2.45
C ARG A 110 -17.19 0.07 -1.41
N GLU A 111 -16.99 -0.96 -0.61
CA GLU A 111 -17.91 -1.34 0.48
C GLU A 111 -18.07 -0.21 1.50
N LEU A 112 -16.99 0.50 1.82
CA LEU A 112 -17.01 1.63 2.74
C LEU A 112 -17.71 2.87 2.19
N GLY A 113 -17.91 2.95 0.87
CA GLY A 113 -18.61 4.07 0.23
C GLY A 113 -17.74 5.02 -0.56
N PHE A 114 -16.45 4.70 -0.79
CA PHE A 114 -15.65 5.42 -1.76
C PHE A 114 -16.20 5.21 -3.17
N VAL A 115 -16.11 6.25 -3.99
CA VAL A 115 -16.43 6.22 -5.42
C VAL A 115 -15.15 6.42 -6.24
N ASP A 116 -15.22 6.21 -7.55
CA ASP A 116 -14.06 6.32 -8.45
C ASP A 116 -12.85 5.50 -7.95
N VAL A 117 -13.13 4.32 -7.40
CA VAL A 117 -12.09 3.43 -6.86
C VAL A 117 -11.41 2.69 -7.99
N ASP A 118 -10.09 2.83 -8.08
CA ASP A 118 -9.29 2.13 -9.08
C ASP A 118 -7.84 1.95 -8.63
N CYS A 119 -7.18 0.96 -9.21
CA CYS A 119 -5.73 0.81 -9.17
C CYS A 119 -5.13 1.50 -10.39
N ALA A 120 -4.55 2.67 -10.20
CA ALA A 120 -4.01 3.49 -11.27
C ALA A 120 -2.68 2.97 -11.82
N PHE A 121 -1.90 2.26 -11.00
CA PHE A 121 -0.62 1.69 -11.38
C PHE A 121 -0.34 0.45 -10.54
N LYS A 122 0.19 -0.59 -11.17
CA LYS A 122 0.66 -1.79 -10.48
C LYS A 122 1.88 -2.37 -11.19
N ALA A 123 2.93 -2.60 -10.43
CA ALA A 123 4.11 -3.34 -10.86
C ALA A 123 4.37 -4.44 -9.82
N PHE A 124 3.94 -5.66 -10.13
CA PHE A 124 4.00 -6.82 -9.23
C PHE A 124 3.34 -6.53 -7.86
N GLU A 125 4.12 -6.45 -6.78
CA GLU A 125 3.62 -6.19 -5.42
C GLU A 125 3.59 -4.70 -5.06
N LEU A 126 3.92 -3.81 -5.99
CA LEU A 126 3.81 -2.36 -5.80
C LEU A 126 2.58 -1.84 -6.53
N ALA A 127 1.72 -1.14 -5.81
CA ALA A 127 0.47 -0.63 -6.36
C ALA A 127 0.23 0.83 -5.92
N VAL A 128 -0.40 1.58 -6.79
CA VAL A 128 -0.98 2.89 -6.49
C VAL A 128 -2.48 2.79 -6.73
N PHE A 129 -3.26 2.87 -5.68
CA PHE A 129 -4.71 2.84 -5.79
C PHE A 129 -5.34 3.99 -5.02
N ALA A 130 -6.55 4.32 -5.42
CA ALA A 130 -7.22 5.51 -4.95
C ALA A 130 -8.73 5.33 -4.87
N GLY A 131 -9.36 6.20 -4.12
CA GLY A 131 -10.79 6.34 -4.05
C GLY A 131 -11.15 7.76 -3.65
N ARG A 132 -12.36 8.17 -3.96
CA ARG A 132 -12.86 9.51 -3.69
C ARG A 132 -14.03 9.43 -2.73
N ARG A 133 -14.10 10.37 -1.78
CA ARG A 133 -15.33 10.56 -1.01
C ARG A 133 -16.40 11.11 -1.94
N PRO A 134 -17.66 10.57 -1.92
CA PRO A 134 -18.75 11.15 -2.68
C PRO A 134 -18.93 12.65 -2.41
N SER A 135 -19.32 13.41 -3.43
CA SER A 135 -19.54 14.86 -3.32
C SER A 135 -20.85 15.20 -2.61
N SER A 136 -21.71 14.20 -2.48
CA SER A 136 -23.03 14.38 -1.83
C SER A 136 -23.48 13.12 -1.09
#